data_3696d432c7ac555f81da7c0bf14c7709
#
_entry.id   3696d432c7ac555f81da7c0bf14c7709
#
_cell.length_a   1.000
_cell.length_b   1.000
_cell.length_c   1.000
_cell.angle_alpha   90.00
_cell.angle_beta   90.00
_cell.angle_gamma   90.00
#
_symmetry.space_group_name_H-M   'P 1'
#
loop_
_entity.id
_entity.type
_entity.pdbx_description
1 polymer ?
#
loop_
_entity_poly.entity_id
_entity_poly.type
_entity_poly.pdbx_seq_one_letter_code
_entity_poly.pdbx_strand_id
1 'polypeptide(L)'
;MDNLPGKIFPQKFCSFGKIWHTEDANYNKERWKNMFQMTKEDAMNTLKNYSMLMSRVREVVDEIGFLSKEFNMLDINKTHFTKDSVHVVAYDGHYDTYDSISCKFPLEFLFEPAEMHKDWYKEKREAEEKKKQAEKEEAKREEELRLLKKLKLKYEQK
;
A
#
# COMPACT_ATOMS: atom_id res chain seq x y z
N MET A 1 -26.04 -22.70 -48.51
CA MET A 1 -26.14 -21.36 -49.10
C MET A 1 -26.79 -20.50 -48.05
N ASP A 2 -26.00 -19.69 -47.40
CA ASP A 2 -26.42 -18.36 -46.90
C ASP A 2 -25.25 -17.73 -46.19
N ASN A 3 -24.70 -16.74 -46.87
CA ASN A 3 -23.62 -15.88 -46.45
C ASN A 3 -24.09 -14.97 -45.29
N LEU A 4 -23.40 -15.04 -44.15
CA LEU A 4 -23.50 -14.03 -43.12
C LEU A 4 -22.44 -12.95 -43.35
N PRO A 5 -22.80 -11.68 -43.42
CA PRO A 5 -21.86 -10.58 -43.65
C PRO A 5 -21.06 -10.28 -42.39
N GLY A 6 -19.74 -10.16 -42.58
CA GLY A 6 -18.79 -9.79 -41.53
C GLY A 6 -19.13 -8.46 -40.88
N LYS A 7 -19.20 -8.45 -39.53
CA LYS A 7 -19.23 -7.22 -38.76
C LYS A 7 -17.83 -6.59 -38.78
N ILE A 8 -17.70 -5.56 -39.58
CA ILE A 8 -16.56 -4.65 -39.56
C ILE A 8 -16.66 -3.82 -38.27
N PHE A 9 -15.78 -4.08 -37.32
CA PHE A 9 -15.60 -3.16 -36.20
C PHE A 9 -14.87 -1.92 -36.70
N PRO A 10 -15.37 -0.71 -36.47
CA PRO A 10 -14.62 0.48 -36.78
C PRO A 10 -13.47 0.60 -35.80
N GLN A 11 -12.25 0.35 -36.30
CA GLN A 11 -11.03 0.80 -35.63
C GLN A 11 -11.06 2.33 -35.56
N LYS A 12 -11.49 2.88 -34.43
CA LYS A 12 -11.19 4.26 -34.09
C LYS A 12 -9.70 4.33 -33.77
N PHE A 13 -8.88 4.42 -34.80
CA PHE A 13 -7.55 4.99 -34.71
C PHE A 13 -7.73 6.41 -34.20
N CYS A 14 -7.48 6.62 -32.89
CA CYS A 14 -7.22 7.95 -32.37
C CYS A 14 -6.01 8.49 -33.14
N SER A 15 -6.27 9.37 -34.08
CA SER A 15 -5.24 10.15 -34.76
C SER A 15 -4.63 11.14 -33.77
N PHE A 16 -3.74 10.65 -32.93
CA PHE A 16 -2.82 11.46 -32.10
C PHE A 16 -1.59 11.88 -32.93
N GLY A 17 -1.71 11.96 -34.21
CA GLY A 17 -0.63 12.27 -35.10
C GLY A 17 -0.91 13.48 -35.98
N LYS A 18 -0.91 14.69 -35.40
CA LYS A 18 -0.65 15.96 -36.09
C LYS A 18 -0.87 17.14 -35.15
N ILE A 19 0.07 17.45 -34.32
CA ILE A 19 0.45 18.81 -33.86
C ILE A 19 1.76 18.64 -33.06
N TRP A 20 2.83 18.30 -33.74
CA TRP A 20 4.17 18.55 -33.23
C TRP A 20 4.82 19.48 -34.22
N HIS A 21 4.75 20.78 -33.97
CA HIS A 21 5.60 21.73 -34.62
C HIS A 21 7.06 21.32 -34.35
N THR A 22 7.89 21.33 -35.38
CA THR A 22 9.29 20.88 -35.32
C THR A 22 10.14 21.64 -34.30
N GLU A 23 9.72 22.84 -33.91
CA GLU A 23 10.34 23.65 -32.86
C GLU A 23 10.08 23.09 -31.46
N ASP A 24 8.88 22.57 -31.22
CA ASP A 24 8.53 21.96 -29.91
C ASP A 24 9.23 20.61 -29.71
N ALA A 25 9.50 19.89 -30.78
CA ALA A 25 10.22 18.61 -30.70
C ALA A 25 11.69 18.80 -30.26
N ASN A 26 12.35 19.84 -30.75
CA ASN A 26 13.72 20.16 -30.33
C ASN A 26 13.78 20.72 -28.92
N TYR A 27 12.84 21.58 -28.55
CA TYR A 27 12.73 22.09 -27.15
C TYR A 27 12.48 20.96 -26.15
N ASN A 28 11.59 20.05 -26.47
CA ASN A 28 11.33 18.89 -25.63
C ASN A 28 12.55 17.95 -25.58
N LYS A 29 13.23 17.71 -26.69
CA LYS A 29 14.42 16.83 -26.73
C LYS A 29 15.57 17.38 -25.88
N GLU A 30 15.80 18.69 -25.88
CA GLU A 30 16.80 19.32 -25.01
C GLU A 30 16.37 19.34 -23.53
N ARG A 31 15.08 19.58 -23.26
CA ARG A 31 14.53 19.47 -21.91
C ARG A 31 14.66 18.07 -21.35
N TRP A 32 14.39 17.03 -22.14
CA TRP A 32 14.60 15.63 -21.75
C TRP A 32 16.07 15.32 -21.50
N LYS A 33 16.99 15.82 -22.36
CA LYS A 33 18.43 15.66 -22.15
C LYS A 33 18.91 16.30 -20.84
N ASN A 34 18.37 17.45 -20.48
CA ASN A 34 18.75 18.14 -19.25
C ASN A 34 18.07 17.58 -18.01
N MET A 35 16.93 16.91 -18.14
CA MET A 35 16.18 16.33 -17.03
C MET A 35 16.71 14.94 -16.65
N PHE A 36 17.35 14.21 -17.56
CA PHE A 36 17.93 12.89 -17.33
C PHE A 36 19.44 12.89 -17.64
N GLN A 37 20.22 13.66 -16.87
CA GLN A 37 21.69 13.58 -16.92
C GLN A 37 22.22 12.34 -16.18
N MET A 38 21.37 11.32 -16.01
CA MET A 38 21.80 10.06 -15.40
C MET A 38 22.64 9.26 -16.40
N THR A 39 23.88 8.97 -16.04
CA THR A 39 24.72 8.07 -16.83
C THR A 39 24.19 6.63 -16.74
N LYS A 40 24.65 5.76 -17.65
CA LYS A 40 24.33 4.33 -17.58
C LYS A 40 24.82 3.73 -16.24
N GLU A 41 25.97 4.18 -15.77
CA GLU A 41 26.55 3.74 -14.49
C GLU A 41 25.70 4.17 -13.32
N ASP A 42 25.23 5.43 -13.29
CA ASP A 42 24.31 5.93 -12.25
C ASP A 42 23.00 5.14 -12.24
N ALA A 43 22.44 4.84 -13.42
CA ALA A 43 21.25 4.02 -13.53
C ALA A 43 21.47 2.61 -12.97
N MET A 44 22.59 1.96 -13.30
CA MET A 44 22.93 0.63 -12.80
C MET A 44 23.16 0.63 -11.28
N ASN A 45 23.84 1.65 -10.75
CA ASN A 45 24.04 1.82 -9.32
C ASN A 45 22.73 2.06 -8.58
N THR A 46 21.84 2.88 -9.16
CA THR A 46 20.50 3.13 -8.60
C THR A 46 19.66 1.85 -8.54
N LEU A 47 19.65 1.05 -9.61
CA LEU A 47 18.97 -0.24 -9.64
C LEU A 47 19.52 -1.22 -8.62
N LYS A 48 20.85 -1.28 -8.49
CA LYS A 48 21.53 -2.13 -7.49
C LYS A 48 21.14 -1.70 -6.07
N ASN A 49 21.21 -0.41 -5.78
CA ASN A 49 20.86 0.14 -4.48
C ASN A 49 19.38 -0.09 -4.16
N TYR A 50 18.50 0.06 -5.14
CA TYR A 50 17.08 -0.23 -5.00
C TYR A 50 16.83 -1.71 -4.70
N SER A 51 17.51 -2.62 -5.41
CA SER A 51 17.40 -4.05 -5.14
C SER A 51 17.87 -4.41 -3.72
N MET A 52 18.98 -3.84 -3.26
CA MET A 52 19.45 -4.02 -1.88
C MET A 52 18.45 -3.48 -0.86
N LEU A 53 17.89 -2.30 -1.12
CA LEU A 53 16.87 -1.69 -0.26
C LEU A 53 15.62 -2.57 -0.16
N MET A 54 15.14 -3.10 -1.29
CA MET A 54 13.97 -3.98 -1.31
C MET A 54 14.23 -5.33 -0.64
N SER A 55 15.44 -5.88 -0.76
CA SER A 55 15.84 -7.06 0.02
C SER A 55 15.78 -6.77 1.51
N ARG A 56 16.26 -5.60 1.92
CA ARG A 56 16.23 -5.19 3.33
C ARG A 56 14.79 -4.98 3.84
N VAL A 57 13.92 -4.37 3.03
CA VAL A 57 12.49 -4.27 3.35
C VAL A 57 11.90 -5.65 3.60
N ARG A 58 12.23 -6.64 2.74
CA ARG A 58 11.73 -8.00 2.89
C ARG A 58 12.20 -8.67 4.18
N GLU A 59 13.46 -8.54 4.53
CA GLU A 59 14.00 -9.05 5.80
C GLU A 59 13.24 -8.45 6.99
N VAL A 60 13.07 -7.13 7.00
CA VAL A 60 12.36 -6.44 8.10
C VAL A 60 10.91 -6.88 8.20
N VAL A 61 10.17 -6.95 7.09
CA VAL A 61 8.74 -7.35 7.13
C VAL A 61 8.53 -8.79 7.54
N ASP A 62 9.49 -9.64 7.29
CA ASP A 62 9.50 -11.03 7.77
C ASP A 62 9.74 -11.07 9.29
N GLU A 63 10.77 -10.41 9.78
CA GLU A 63 11.12 -10.37 11.20
C GLU A 63 10.08 -9.68 12.09
N ILE A 64 9.47 -8.59 11.63
CA ILE A 64 8.39 -7.94 12.40
C ILE A 64 7.10 -8.77 12.46
N GLY A 65 7.04 -9.92 11.78
CA GLY A 65 5.88 -10.80 11.76
C GLY A 65 4.71 -10.29 10.92
N PHE A 66 4.99 -9.42 9.91
CA PHE A 66 3.96 -8.94 8.99
C PHE A 66 3.58 -10.00 7.95
N LEU A 67 4.56 -10.72 7.40
CA LEU A 67 4.32 -11.80 6.47
C LEU A 67 3.80 -13.04 7.22
N SER A 68 2.83 -13.71 6.63
CA SER A 68 2.21 -14.93 7.16
C SER A 68 2.16 -16.01 6.06
N LYS A 69 1.68 -17.20 6.41
CA LYS A 69 1.49 -18.27 5.42
C LYS A 69 0.49 -17.89 4.33
N GLU A 70 -0.50 -17.06 4.67
CA GLU A 70 -1.55 -16.60 3.76
C GLU A 70 -1.08 -15.39 2.96
N PHE A 71 -0.45 -14.41 3.62
CA PHE A 71 0.01 -13.16 3.02
C PHE A 71 1.54 -13.17 2.94
N ASN A 72 2.10 -13.81 1.93
CA ASN A 72 3.54 -13.99 1.77
C ASN A 72 4.14 -13.29 0.54
N MET A 73 3.31 -12.69 -0.30
CA MET A 73 3.73 -11.97 -1.51
C MET A 73 3.76 -10.46 -1.27
N LEU A 74 4.96 -9.93 -1.07
CA LEU A 74 5.15 -8.48 -0.95
C LEU A 74 5.00 -7.81 -2.31
N ASP A 75 4.11 -6.81 -2.41
CA ASP A 75 3.98 -5.98 -3.60
C ASP A 75 5.03 -4.85 -3.60
N ILE A 76 6.07 -5.06 -4.40
CA ILE A 76 7.15 -4.08 -4.57
C ILE A 76 6.60 -2.76 -5.14
N ASN A 77 5.62 -2.82 -6.05
CA ASN A 77 5.06 -1.63 -6.69
C ASN A 77 4.21 -0.77 -5.74
N LYS A 78 3.72 -1.37 -4.66
CA LYS A 78 2.96 -0.67 -3.61
C LYS A 78 3.78 -0.41 -2.35
N THR A 79 5.10 -0.61 -2.43
CA THR A 79 6.01 -0.21 -1.36
C THR A 79 6.35 1.26 -1.50
N HIS A 80 6.02 2.05 -0.49
CA HIS A 80 6.23 3.50 -0.48
C HIS A 80 7.09 3.91 0.70
N PHE A 81 8.07 4.76 0.41
CA PHE A 81 8.97 5.34 1.42
C PHE A 81 8.53 6.77 1.69
N THR A 82 8.39 7.11 2.96
CA THR A 82 8.23 8.49 3.44
C THR A 82 9.46 8.89 4.23
N LYS A 83 9.50 10.13 4.72
CA LYS A 83 10.62 10.63 5.54
C LYS A 83 10.85 9.78 6.80
N ASP A 84 9.78 9.29 7.42
CA ASP A 84 9.83 8.67 8.74
C ASP A 84 9.29 7.22 8.74
N SER A 85 8.87 6.70 7.59
CA SER A 85 8.23 5.38 7.57
C SER A 85 8.26 4.71 6.21
N VAL A 86 8.12 3.39 6.24
CA VAL A 86 7.91 2.52 5.07
C VAL A 86 6.50 1.95 5.14
N HIS A 87 5.77 2.08 4.04
CA HIS A 87 4.46 1.46 3.85
C HIS A 87 4.60 0.31 2.87
N VAL A 88 4.14 -0.86 3.25
CA VAL A 88 4.20 -2.09 2.47
C VAL A 88 2.82 -2.72 2.33
N VAL A 89 2.61 -3.44 1.25
CA VAL A 89 1.40 -4.22 0.99
C VAL A 89 1.80 -5.65 0.66
N ALA A 90 1.13 -6.61 1.27
CA ALA A 90 1.28 -8.02 0.95
C ALA A 90 -0.05 -8.61 0.48
N TYR A 91 0.02 -9.59 -0.40
CA TYR A 91 -1.12 -10.30 -0.97
C TYR A 91 -1.15 -11.75 -0.52
N ASP A 92 -2.36 -12.32 -0.50
CA ASP A 92 -2.52 -13.74 -0.49
C ASP A 92 -2.09 -14.32 -1.85
N GLY A 93 -1.45 -15.47 -1.84
CA GLY A 93 -0.98 -16.13 -3.07
C GLY A 93 -2.10 -16.78 -3.90
N HIS A 94 -3.37 -16.53 -3.62
CA HIS A 94 -4.51 -17.13 -4.31
C HIS A 94 -4.95 -16.27 -5.50
N TYR A 95 -5.01 -16.88 -6.68
CA TYR A 95 -5.32 -16.21 -7.95
C TYR A 95 -6.73 -15.62 -8.05
N ASP A 96 -7.66 -16.04 -7.19
CA ASP A 96 -9.08 -15.64 -7.31
C ASP A 96 -9.53 -14.55 -6.31
N THR A 97 -8.79 -14.33 -5.25
CA THR A 97 -9.11 -13.31 -4.24
C THR A 97 -7.85 -12.53 -3.94
N TYR A 98 -7.74 -11.34 -4.51
CA TYR A 98 -6.61 -10.43 -4.21
C TYR A 98 -6.83 -9.73 -2.85
N ASP A 99 -7.03 -10.53 -1.81
CA ASP A 99 -7.02 -9.97 -0.48
C ASP A 99 -5.61 -9.44 -0.16
N SER A 100 -5.57 -8.22 0.33
CA SER A 100 -4.32 -7.56 0.64
C SER A 100 -4.33 -7.01 2.05
N ILE A 101 -3.19 -7.13 2.71
CA ILE A 101 -2.94 -6.47 3.99
C ILE A 101 -1.85 -5.43 3.81
N SER A 102 -1.88 -4.41 4.63
CA SER A 102 -0.86 -3.36 4.62
C SER A 102 -0.28 -3.13 5.99
N CYS A 103 0.99 -2.75 6.01
CA CYS A 103 1.70 -2.38 7.23
C CYS A 103 2.47 -1.07 7.01
N LYS A 104 2.56 -0.29 8.08
CA LYS A 104 3.42 0.88 8.14
C LYS A 104 4.33 0.74 9.35
N PHE A 105 5.64 0.75 9.10
CA PHE A 105 6.68 0.66 10.14
C PHE A 105 7.68 1.81 10.02
N PRO A 106 8.41 2.14 11.09
CA PRO A 106 9.43 3.18 11.09
C PRO A 106 10.53 2.95 10.07
N LEU A 107 11.02 4.01 9.42
CA LEU A 107 12.09 3.92 8.42
C LEU A 107 13.40 3.42 9.06
N GLU A 108 13.63 3.73 10.34
CA GLU A 108 14.80 3.34 11.11
C GLU A 108 15.03 1.83 11.13
N PHE A 109 13.97 1.02 11.06
CA PHE A 109 14.05 -0.44 11.03
C PHE A 109 14.88 -0.99 9.85
N LEU A 110 15.00 -0.21 8.78
CA LEU A 110 15.85 -0.59 7.65
C LEU A 110 17.35 -0.49 7.95
N PHE A 111 17.72 0.28 8.96
CA PHE A 111 19.11 0.56 9.31
C PHE A 111 19.58 -0.16 10.56
N GLU A 112 18.66 -0.80 11.27
CA GLU A 112 18.91 -1.57 12.47
C GLU A 112 18.86 -3.08 12.18
N PRO A 113 19.49 -3.94 13.00
CA PRO A 113 19.33 -5.39 12.85
C PRO A 113 17.85 -5.80 12.91
N ALA A 114 17.41 -6.62 11.95
CA ALA A 114 15.97 -6.96 11.84
C ALA A 114 15.46 -7.68 13.10
N GLU A 115 16.31 -8.48 13.74
CA GLU A 115 16.01 -9.22 14.95
C GLU A 115 15.60 -8.32 16.13
N MET A 116 15.97 -7.03 16.11
CA MET A 116 15.57 -6.06 17.15
C MET A 116 14.07 -5.73 17.10
N HIS A 117 13.44 -6.00 15.99
CA HIS A 117 12.03 -5.67 15.76
C HIS A 117 11.14 -6.91 15.65
N LYS A 118 11.66 -8.04 16.13
CA LYS A 118 10.95 -9.31 16.08
C LYS A 118 9.56 -9.21 16.69
N ASP A 119 8.60 -9.76 15.95
CA ASP A 119 7.18 -9.79 16.37
C ASP A 119 6.50 -8.42 16.60
N TRP A 120 7.18 -7.30 16.28
CA TRP A 120 6.67 -5.94 16.50
C TRP A 120 5.27 -5.72 15.89
N TYR A 121 5.01 -6.22 14.70
CA TYR A 121 3.72 -6.06 14.03
C TYR A 121 2.61 -6.82 14.76
N LYS A 122 2.91 -8.01 15.22
CA LYS A 122 1.99 -8.84 15.99
C LYS A 122 1.63 -8.17 17.32
N GLU A 123 2.62 -7.71 18.05
CA GLU A 123 2.42 -7.00 19.32
C GLU A 123 1.59 -5.73 19.14
N LYS A 124 1.89 -4.97 18.09
CA LYS A 124 1.12 -3.77 17.71
C LYS A 124 -0.35 -4.10 17.44
N ARG A 125 -0.62 -5.15 16.66
CA ARG A 125 -2.00 -5.59 16.38
C ARG A 125 -2.73 -6.01 17.63
N GLU A 126 -2.11 -6.80 18.48
CA GLU A 126 -2.70 -7.23 19.75
C GLU A 126 -3.03 -6.04 20.67
N ALA A 127 -2.15 -5.04 20.71
CA ALA A 127 -2.38 -3.81 21.46
C ALA A 127 -3.57 -3.00 20.89
N GLU A 128 -3.66 -2.88 19.57
CA GLU A 128 -4.76 -2.20 18.89
C GLU A 128 -6.10 -2.93 19.10
N GLU A 129 -6.10 -4.25 19.05
CA GLU A 129 -7.31 -5.07 19.30
C GLU A 129 -7.78 -4.93 20.73
N LYS A 130 -6.87 -4.99 21.71
CA LYS A 130 -7.19 -4.76 23.13
C LYS A 130 -7.79 -3.37 23.36
N LYS A 131 -7.21 -2.34 22.71
CA LYS A 131 -7.71 -0.98 22.80
C LYS A 131 -9.13 -0.86 22.23
N LYS A 132 -9.37 -1.41 21.04
CA LYS A 132 -10.70 -1.43 20.41
C LYS A 132 -11.73 -2.18 21.25
N GLN A 133 -11.33 -3.24 21.92
CA GLN A 133 -12.21 -4.00 22.78
C GLN A 133 -12.56 -3.20 24.05
N ALA A 134 -11.57 -2.55 24.67
CA ALA A 134 -11.81 -1.67 25.81
C ALA A 134 -12.75 -0.50 25.48
N GLU A 135 -12.55 0.15 24.33
CA GLU A 135 -13.43 1.23 23.83
C GLU A 135 -14.86 0.73 23.60
N LYS A 136 -15.04 -0.49 23.06
CA LYS A 136 -16.37 -1.10 22.88
C LYS A 136 -17.05 -1.43 24.20
N GLU A 137 -16.31 -1.90 25.19
CA GLU A 137 -16.85 -2.19 26.52
C GLU A 137 -17.25 -0.91 27.26
N GLU A 138 -16.44 0.14 27.15
CA GLU A 138 -16.75 1.45 27.71
C GLU A 138 -18.01 2.05 27.09
N ALA A 139 -18.13 2.03 25.77
CA ALA A 139 -19.32 2.48 25.06
C ALA A 139 -20.59 1.71 25.48
N LYS A 140 -20.50 0.39 25.69
CA LYS A 140 -21.63 -0.41 26.21
C LYS A 140 -22.02 0.01 27.62
N ARG A 141 -21.05 0.22 28.50
CA ARG A 141 -21.31 0.68 29.90
C ARG A 141 -21.98 2.05 29.90
N GLU A 142 -21.55 2.97 29.07
CA GLU A 142 -22.17 4.28 28.95
C GLU A 142 -23.62 4.18 28.46
N GLU A 143 -23.89 3.31 27.49
CA GLU A 143 -25.25 3.07 26.99
C GLU A 143 -26.16 2.47 28.09
N GLU A 144 -25.67 1.47 28.83
CA GLU A 144 -26.38 0.88 29.96
C GLU A 144 -26.71 1.91 31.05
N LEU A 145 -25.73 2.76 31.41
CA LEU A 145 -25.94 3.85 32.37
C LEU A 145 -26.99 4.85 31.87
N ARG A 146 -26.97 5.16 30.57
CA ARG A 146 -27.98 6.04 29.93
C ARG A 146 -29.38 5.43 30.02
N LEU A 147 -29.50 4.14 29.76
CA LEU A 147 -30.76 3.40 29.84
C LEU A 147 -31.25 3.36 31.28
N LEU A 148 -30.38 3.06 32.27
CA LEU A 148 -30.72 3.08 33.68
C LEU A 148 -31.24 4.44 34.15
N LYS A 149 -30.58 5.53 33.73
CA LYS A 149 -31.04 6.89 34.03
C LYS A 149 -32.43 7.18 33.44
N LYS A 150 -32.70 6.75 32.20
CA LYS A 150 -34.02 6.90 31.59
C LYS A 150 -35.10 6.10 32.33
N LEU A 151 -34.79 4.87 32.72
CA LEU A 151 -35.72 4.04 33.48
C LEU A 151 -36.01 4.62 34.88
N LYS A 152 -35.01 5.09 35.60
CA LYS A 152 -35.21 5.77 36.91
C LYS A 152 -36.15 6.95 36.76
N LEU A 153 -35.90 7.86 35.81
CA LEU A 153 -36.77 9.03 35.57
C LEU A 153 -38.22 8.64 35.26
N LYS A 154 -38.43 7.53 34.53
CA LYS A 154 -39.77 7.04 34.20
C LYS A 154 -40.53 6.46 35.40
N TYR A 155 -39.85 5.87 36.37
CA TYR A 155 -40.48 5.22 37.52
C TYR A 155 -40.51 6.09 38.77
N GLU A 156 -39.66 7.11 38.90
CA GLU A 156 -39.68 8.06 40.01
C GLU A 156 -40.72 9.21 39.83
N GLN A 157 -41.28 9.35 38.60
CA GLN A 157 -42.35 10.32 38.29
C GLN A 157 -43.75 9.77 38.48
N LYS A 158 -43.88 8.58 39.08
CA LYS A 158 -45.17 7.98 39.48
C LYS A 158 -45.35 8.05 41.01
#